data_a5b2bd1e32d46c4cb9275cefbb4a9f16
#
_entry.id   a5b2bd1e32d46c4cb9275cefbb4a9f16
#
_cell.length_a   1.000
_cell.length_b   1.000
_cell.length_c   1.000
_cell.angle_alpha   90.00
_cell.angle_beta   90.00
_cell.angle_gamma   90.00
#
_symmetry.space_group_name_H-M   'P 1'
#
loop_
_entity.id
_entity.type
_entity.pdbx_description
1 polymer ?
#
loop_
_entity_poly.entity_id
_entity_poly.type
_entity_poly.pdbx_seq_one_letter_code
_entity_poly.pdbx_strand_id
1 'polypeptide(L)'
;MTDQLAKRQCERLEKCASEFARSTEMEVIEVAREIWHRGRNSKVKAASSEDRDFREFFGCGLSVASEVWDVLKKEDVLPQDGLTCHLLWALMFMKIYGKEKNLCTLAGGVDKKTFRKWAWLFVIAIANLESSVVSNYLFFLYLYNFYTHIL
;
A
#
# COMPACT_ATOMS: atom_id res chain seq x y z
N MET A 1 40.16 -10.17 13.17
CA MET A 1 40.03 -8.83 12.53
C MET A 1 38.92 -8.76 11.49
N THR A 2 38.70 -9.79 10.70
CA THR A 2 37.64 -9.88 9.68
C THR A 2 36.21 -9.89 10.23
N ASP A 3 36.00 -10.50 11.40
CA ASP A 3 34.67 -10.68 12.00
C ASP A 3 34.02 -9.37 12.50
N GLN A 4 34.83 -8.47 13.05
CA GLN A 4 34.38 -7.16 13.49
C GLN A 4 33.99 -6.23 12.32
N LEU A 5 34.70 -6.35 11.20
CA LEU A 5 34.40 -5.56 10.01
C LEU A 5 33.05 -6.00 9.38
N ALA A 6 32.83 -7.32 9.27
CA ALA A 6 31.59 -7.90 8.79
C ALA A 6 30.40 -7.51 9.67
N LYS A 7 30.56 -7.54 10.99
CA LYS A 7 29.53 -7.12 11.94
C LYS A 7 29.14 -5.63 11.77
N ARG A 8 30.12 -4.75 11.65
CA ARG A 8 29.89 -3.31 11.42
C ARG A 8 29.21 -3.03 10.07
N GLN A 9 29.53 -3.80 9.03
CA GLN A 9 28.88 -3.69 7.74
C GLN A 9 27.42 -4.15 7.82
N CYS A 10 27.14 -5.25 8.53
CA CYS A 10 25.79 -5.76 8.75
C CYS A 10 24.94 -4.72 9.50
N GLU A 11 25.43 -4.16 10.60
CA GLU A 11 24.76 -3.11 11.37
C GLU A 11 24.47 -1.85 10.54
N ARG A 12 25.37 -1.46 9.64
CA ARG A 12 25.12 -0.33 8.70
C ARG A 12 24.02 -0.64 7.70
N LEU A 13 24.03 -1.84 7.13
CA LEU A 13 23.00 -2.28 6.18
C LEU A 13 21.61 -2.35 6.83
N GLU A 14 21.54 -2.90 8.04
CA GLU A 14 20.29 -2.93 8.82
C GLU A 14 19.77 -1.53 9.13
N LYS A 15 20.65 -0.60 9.50
CA LYS A 15 20.27 0.79 9.73
C LYS A 15 19.77 1.46 8.46
N CYS A 16 20.47 1.32 7.34
CA CYS A 16 20.03 1.86 6.05
C CYS A 16 18.68 1.27 5.61
N ALA A 17 18.46 -0.04 5.79
CA ALA A 17 17.21 -0.68 5.46
C ALA A 17 16.04 -0.15 6.32
N SER A 18 16.27 0.08 7.63
CA SER A 18 15.26 0.63 8.51
C SER A 18 14.92 2.09 8.22
N GLU A 19 15.91 2.90 7.83
CA GLU A 19 15.70 4.29 7.42
C GLU A 19 14.93 4.37 6.10
N PHE A 20 15.25 3.50 5.15
CA PHE A 20 14.54 3.39 3.88
C PHE A 20 13.07 2.97 4.07
N ALA A 21 12.81 1.96 4.89
CA ALA A 21 11.45 1.52 5.23
C ALA A 21 10.63 2.65 5.86
N ARG A 22 11.20 3.44 6.76
CA ARG A 22 10.56 4.61 7.37
C ARG A 22 10.24 5.69 6.34
N SER A 23 11.14 5.93 5.39
CA SER A 23 10.91 6.91 4.31
C SER A 23 9.72 6.51 3.44
N THR A 24 9.60 5.24 3.09
CA THR A 24 8.46 4.72 2.32
C THR A 24 7.15 4.79 3.10
N GLU A 25 7.16 4.45 4.38
CA GLU A 25 5.96 4.59 5.23
C GLU A 25 5.50 6.05 5.33
N MET A 26 6.41 7.00 5.43
CA MET A 26 6.08 8.43 5.44
C MET A 26 5.42 8.86 4.13
N GLU A 27 5.96 8.43 2.98
CA GLU A 27 5.36 8.71 1.67
C GLU A 27 3.93 8.15 1.57
N VAL A 28 3.75 6.90 1.95
CA VAL A 28 2.45 6.22 1.87
C VAL A 28 1.42 6.87 2.81
N ILE A 29 1.79 7.21 4.04
CA ILE A 29 0.87 7.81 5.00
C ILE A 29 0.45 9.22 4.61
N GLU A 30 1.34 10.02 4.04
CA GLU A 30 1.01 11.36 3.56
C GLU A 30 -0.06 11.31 2.46
N VAL A 31 0.11 10.44 1.48
CA VAL A 31 -0.88 10.24 0.41
C VAL A 31 -2.19 9.69 0.96
N ALA A 32 -2.13 8.76 1.92
CA ALA A 32 -3.31 8.21 2.57
C ALA A 32 -4.10 9.29 3.33
N ARG A 33 -3.41 10.19 4.03
CA ARG A 33 -4.04 11.32 4.73
C ARG A 33 -4.83 12.22 3.76
N GLU A 34 -4.30 12.50 2.59
CA GLU A 34 -5.02 13.27 1.56
C GLU A 34 -6.31 12.57 1.15
N ILE A 35 -6.29 11.25 0.98
CA ILE A 35 -7.46 10.47 0.58
C ILE A 35 -8.55 10.49 1.66
N TRP A 36 -8.21 10.18 2.91
CA TRP A 36 -9.23 10.13 3.96
C TRP A 36 -9.69 11.50 4.47
N HIS A 37 -8.88 12.56 4.31
CA HIS A 37 -9.30 13.92 4.61
C HIS A 37 -10.42 14.41 3.68
N ARG A 38 -10.48 13.91 2.45
CA ARG A 38 -11.59 14.19 1.53
C ARG A 38 -12.91 13.55 1.98
N GLY A 39 -12.85 12.48 2.77
CA GLY A 39 -14.02 11.73 3.24
C GLY A 39 -14.55 12.12 4.61
N ARG A 40 -13.81 12.88 5.40
CA ARG A 40 -14.16 13.22 6.79
C ARG A 40 -13.74 14.65 7.15
N ASN A 41 -14.59 15.37 7.88
CA ASN A 41 -14.18 16.55 8.65
C ASN A 41 -13.26 16.07 9.79
N SER A 42 -11.96 15.94 9.53
CA SER A 42 -11.06 15.29 10.49
C SER A 42 -10.39 16.30 11.41
N LYS A 43 -10.63 16.13 12.71
CA LYS A 43 -9.74 16.62 13.74
C LYS A 43 -8.47 15.77 13.73
N VAL A 44 -7.31 16.41 13.89
CA VAL A 44 -6.02 15.71 14.01
C VAL A 44 -6.11 14.66 15.10
N LYS A 45 -5.88 13.39 14.74
CA LYS A 45 -5.95 12.24 15.64
C LYS A 45 -4.55 11.84 16.10
N ALA A 46 -4.47 11.17 17.25
CA ALA A 46 -3.22 10.59 17.76
C ALA A 46 -2.68 9.50 16.81
N ALA A 47 -1.35 9.35 16.74
CA ALA A 47 -0.67 8.40 15.85
C ALA A 47 -1.15 6.94 16.00
N SER A 48 -1.56 6.52 17.19
CA SER A 48 -2.12 5.17 17.43
C SER A 48 -3.47 4.92 16.75
N SER A 49 -4.22 5.98 16.46
CA SER A 49 -5.48 5.86 15.71
C SER A 49 -5.29 5.89 14.20
N GLU A 50 -4.16 6.43 13.72
CA GLU A 50 -3.85 6.49 12.28
C GLU A 50 -3.69 5.11 11.63
N ASP A 51 -2.95 4.20 12.27
CA ASP A 51 -2.77 2.84 11.71
C ASP A 51 -4.10 2.07 11.69
N ARG A 52 -4.95 2.25 12.69
CA ARG A 52 -6.30 1.67 12.69
C ARG A 52 -7.16 2.26 11.57
N ASP A 53 -7.17 3.58 11.41
CA ASP A 53 -7.91 4.24 10.35
C ASP A 53 -7.39 3.82 8.96
N PHE A 54 -6.07 3.67 8.82
CA PHE A 54 -5.45 3.16 7.61
C PHE A 54 -5.95 1.75 7.27
N ARG A 55 -5.96 0.83 8.25
CA ARG A 55 -6.47 -0.55 8.08
C ARG A 55 -7.95 -0.59 7.71
N GLU A 56 -8.76 0.23 8.37
CA GLU A 56 -10.20 0.33 8.07
C GLU A 56 -10.45 0.80 6.63
N PHE A 57 -9.62 1.70 6.13
CA PHE A 57 -9.79 2.31 4.82
C PHE A 57 -9.19 1.48 3.68
N PHE A 58 -8.00 0.95 3.89
CA PHE A 58 -7.22 0.24 2.85
C PHE A 58 -7.16 -1.27 3.05
N GLY A 59 -7.64 -1.80 4.15
CA GLY A 59 -7.73 -3.23 4.43
C GLY A 59 -6.45 -3.91 4.90
N CYS A 60 -5.34 -3.20 4.94
CA CYS A 60 -4.06 -3.68 5.48
C CYS A 60 -3.38 -2.57 6.28
N GLY A 61 -2.37 -2.92 7.09
CA GLY A 61 -1.59 -1.93 7.84
C GLY A 61 -0.67 -1.12 6.94
N LEU A 62 -0.26 0.05 7.45
CA LEU A 62 0.66 0.95 6.75
C LEU A 62 1.98 0.26 6.36
N SER A 63 2.56 -0.54 7.27
CA SER A 63 3.81 -1.27 7.00
C SER A 63 3.65 -2.25 5.84
N VAL A 64 2.52 -2.95 5.75
CA VAL A 64 2.22 -3.90 4.66
C VAL A 64 2.06 -3.16 3.33
N ALA A 65 1.31 -2.07 3.30
CA ALA A 65 1.15 -1.26 2.09
C ALA A 65 2.48 -0.69 1.59
N SER A 66 3.34 -0.24 2.50
CA SER A 66 4.67 0.27 2.20
C SER A 66 5.60 -0.82 1.67
N GLU A 67 5.55 -2.01 2.26
CA GLU A 67 6.29 -3.18 1.77
C GLU A 67 5.83 -3.59 0.37
N VAL A 68 4.53 -3.62 0.11
CA VAL A 68 4.00 -3.89 -1.22
C VAL A 68 4.52 -2.88 -2.25
N TRP A 69 4.52 -1.59 -1.91
CA TRP A 69 5.06 -0.55 -2.76
C TRP A 69 6.55 -0.76 -3.09
N ASP A 70 7.35 -1.09 -2.09
CA ASP A 70 8.78 -1.37 -2.27
C ASP A 70 9.04 -2.62 -3.11
N VAL A 71 8.27 -3.69 -2.90
CA VAL A 71 8.38 -4.92 -3.68
C VAL A 71 7.98 -4.69 -5.14
N LEU A 72 6.91 -3.93 -5.40
CA LEU A 72 6.50 -3.57 -6.76
C LEU A 72 7.62 -2.84 -7.52
N LYS A 73 8.32 -1.93 -6.85
CA LYS A 73 9.48 -1.23 -7.42
C LYS A 73 10.68 -2.17 -7.64
N LYS A 74 10.98 -3.00 -6.65
CA LYS A 74 12.14 -3.90 -6.68
C LYS A 74 12.00 -4.97 -7.76
N GLU A 75 10.83 -5.55 -7.93
CA GLU A 75 10.56 -6.60 -8.92
C GLU A 75 10.27 -6.03 -10.33
N ASP A 76 10.34 -4.72 -10.50
CA ASP A 76 10.09 -4.02 -11.77
C ASP A 76 8.73 -4.36 -12.40
N VAL A 77 7.73 -4.57 -11.56
CA VAL A 77 6.33 -4.85 -11.98
C VAL A 77 5.40 -3.66 -11.74
N LEU A 78 5.97 -2.54 -11.33
CA LEU A 78 5.23 -1.29 -11.17
C LEU A 78 4.65 -0.85 -12.51
N PRO A 79 3.34 -0.57 -12.61
CA PRO A 79 2.76 -0.01 -13.83
C PRO A 79 3.47 1.27 -14.25
N GLN A 80 3.69 1.46 -15.55
CA GLN A 80 4.31 2.66 -16.09
C GLN A 80 3.52 3.91 -15.64
N ASP A 81 4.24 4.93 -15.16
CA ASP A 81 3.67 6.15 -14.57
C ASP A 81 2.79 5.92 -13.32
N GLY A 82 2.91 4.74 -12.71
CA GLY A 82 2.22 4.40 -11.47
C GLY A 82 2.76 5.20 -10.28
N LEU A 83 1.84 5.74 -9.48
CA LEU A 83 2.12 6.51 -8.28
C LEU A 83 1.60 5.80 -7.03
N THR A 84 2.09 6.19 -5.86
CA THR A 84 1.65 5.67 -4.57
C THR A 84 0.14 5.82 -4.37
N CYS A 85 -0.46 6.93 -4.82
CA CYS A 85 -1.90 7.13 -4.76
C CYS A 85 -2.68 6.06 -5.55
N HIS A 86 -2.16 5.58 -6.67
CA HIS A 86 -2.81 4.54 -7.48
C HIS A 86 -2.80 3.18 -6.77
N LEU A 87 -1.74 2.85 -6.02
CA LEU A 87 -1.71 1.69 -5.13
C LEU A 87 -2.80 1.80 -4.07
N LEU A 88 -2.91 2.93 -3.42
CA LEU A 88 -3.93 3.17 -2.39
C LEU A 88 -5.35 3.13 -2.97
N TRP A 89 -5.57 3.58 -4.21
CA TRP A 89 -6.86 3.41 -4.90
C TRP A 89 -7.19 1.94 -5.12
N ALA A 90 -6.22 1.12 -5.49
CA ALA A 90 -6.42 -0.32 -5.64
C ALA A 90 -6.77 -1.00 -4.31
N LEU A 91 -6.04 -0.67 -3.23
CA LEU A 91 -6.33 -1.19 -1.88
C LEU A 91 -7.73 -0.75 -1.40
N MET A 92 -8.08 0.51 -1.59
CA MET A 92 -9.40 1.04 -1.26
C MET A 92 -10.50 0.36 -2.08
N PHE A 93 -10.29 0.17 -3.37
CA PHE A 93 -11.20 -0.54 -4.26
C PHE A 93 -11.45 -1.98 -3.80
N MET A 94 -10.40 -2.69 -3.40
CA MET A 94 -10.51 -4.06 -2.88
C MET A 94 -11.20 -4.11 -1.50
N LYS A 95 -11.03 -3.09 -0.66
CA LYS A 95 -11.58 -3.08 0.70
C LYS A 95 -13.01 -2.57 0.78
N ILE A 96 -13.31 -1.51 0.06
CA ILE A 96 -14.59 -0.80 0.16
C ILE A 96 -15.52 -1.23 -0.96
N TYR A 97 -16.52 -2.05 -0.63
CA TYR A 97 -17.63 -2.38 -1.54
C TYR A 97 -18.60 -1.21 -1.58
N GLY A 98 -18.20 -0.14 -2.24
CA GLY A 98 -18.99 1.06 -2.37
C GLY A 98 -19.35 1.38 -3.83
N LYS A 99 -20.24 2.35 -4.00
CA LYS A 99 -20.49 2.91 -5.33
C LYS A 99 -19.18 3.53 -5.85
N GLU A 100 -18.78 3.15 -7.05
CA GLU A 100 -17.56 3.64 -7.69
C GLU A 100 -17.45 5.17 -7.71
N LYS A 101 -18.59 5.86 -7.83
CA LYS A 101 -18.64 7.33 -7.72
C LYS A 101 -18.05 7.84 -6.40
N ASN A 102 -18.32 7.16 -5.29
CA ASN A 102 -17.79 7.55 -3.98
C ASN A 102 -16.28 7.32 -3.91
N LEU A 103 -15.79 6.22 -4.48
CA LEU A 103 -14.36 5.92 -4.57
C LEU A 103 -13.63 6.96 -5.42
N CYS A 104 -14.21 7.36 -6.55
CA CYS A 104 -13.66 8.42 -7.39
C CYS A 104 -13.57 9.76 -6.67
N THR A 105 -14.57 10.09 -5.84
CA THR A 105 -14.55 11.31 -5.02
C THR A 105 -13.42 11.27 -4.00
N LEU A 106 -13.24 10.14 -3.30
CA LEU A 106 -12.15 9.93 -2.34
C LEU A 106 -10.78 9.97 -3.02
N ALA A 107 -10.68 9.46 -4.24
CA ALA A 107 -9.46 9.51 -5.05
C ALA A 107 -9.11 10.92 -5.56
N GLY A 108 -9.90 11.93 -5.27
CA GLY A 108 -9.66 13.33 -5.65
C GLY A 108 -10.54 13.84 -6.78
N GLY A 109 -11.71 13.23 -7.00
CA GLY A 109 -12.65 13.63 -8.04
C GLY A 109 -12.26 13.17 -9.44
N VAL A 110 -11.47 12.10 -9.53
CA VAL A 110 -11.11 11.51 -10.84
C VAL A 110 -12.34 10.88 -11.50
N ASP A 111 -12.31 10.80 -12.83
CA ASP A 111 -13.36 10.11 -13.56
C ASP A 111 -13.30 8.58 -13.36
N LYS A 112 -14.42 7.91 -13.57
CA LYS A 112 -14.53 6.45 -13.34
C LYS A 112 -13.58 5.64 -14.21
N LYS A 113 -13.35 6.06 -15.44
CA LYS A 113 -12.47 5.35 -16.38
C LYS A 113 -11.02 5.40 -15.91
N THR A 114 -10.55 6.56 -15.48
CA THR A 114 -9.21 6.76 -14.92
C THR A 114 -9.03 5.97 -13.62
N PHE A 115 -10.01 6.05 -12.70
CA PHE A 115 -9.97 5.29 -11.46
C PHE A 115 -9.89 3.79 -11.72
N ARG A 116 -10.76 3.22 -12.55
CA ARG A 116 -10.76 1.81 -12.92
C ARG A 116 -9.44 1.37 -13.53
N LYS A 117 -8.94 2.15 -14.48
CA LYS A 117 -7.66 1.85 -15.15
C LYS A 117 -6.57 1.62 -14.13
N TRP A 118 -6.36 2.57 -13.22
CA TRP A 118 -5.28 2.50 -12.25
C TRP A 118 -5.52 1.45 -11.18
N ALA A 119 -6.73 1.36 -10.64
CA ALA A 119 -7.08 0.34 -9.66
C ALA A 119 -6.83 -1.06 -10.21
N TRP A 120 -7.27 -1.38 -11.41
CA TRP A 120 -7.04 -2.69 -12.02
C TRP A 120 -5.59 -2.96 -12.39
N LEU A 121 -4.85 -1.98 -12.89
CA LEU A 121 -3.43 -2.13 -13.16
C LEU A 121 -2.66 -2.53 -11.90
N PHE A 122 -2.95 -1.90 -10.77
CA PHE A 122 -2.31 -2.24 -9.50
C PHE A 122 -2.81 -3.55 -8.90
N VAL A 123 -4.09 -3.88 -9.02
CA VAL A 123 -4.61 -5.20 -8.62
C VAL A 123 -3.86 -6.32 -9.36
N ILE A 124 -3.69 -6.17 -10.67
CA ILE A 124 -2.94 -7.15 -11.50
C ILE A 124 -1.46 -7.18 -11.10
N ALA A 125 -0.83 -6.02 -10.89
CA ALA A 125 0.57 -5.95 -10.47
C ALA A 125 0.78 -6.64 -9.11
N ILE A 126 -0.12 -6.43 -8.15
CA ILE A 126 -0.10 -7.09 -6.84
C ILE A 126 -0.29 -8.60 -7.00
N ALA A 127 -1.25 -9.04 -7.83
CA ALA A 127 -1.47 -10.45 -8.09
C ALA A 127 -0.24 -11.14 -8.70
N ASN A 128 0.50 -10.44 -9.55
CA ASN A 128 1.73 -10.95 -10.16
C ASN A 128 2.90 -11.06 -9.16
N LEU A 129 2.81 -10.48 -7.98
CA LEU A 129 3.79 -10.68 -6.89
C LEU A 129 3.65 -12.03 -6.20
N GLU A 130 2.61 -12.80 -6.48
CA GLU A 130 2.34 -14.10 -5.84
C GLU A 130 3.54 -15.04 -5.88
N SER A 131 4.24 -15.11 -7.00
CA SER A 131 5.43 -15.95 -7.16
C SER A 131 6.64 -15.46 -6.37
N SER A 132 6.71 -14.17 -6.06
CA SER A 132 7.84 -13.54 -5.35
C SER A 132 7.64 -13.47 -3.84
N VAL A 133 6.40 -13.55 -3.34
CA VAL A 133 6.00 -13.26 -1.96
C VAL A 133 5.37 -14.46 -1.24
N VAL A 134 5.67 -15.68 -1.68
CA VAL A 134 5.13 -16.95 -1.11
C VAL A 134 5.31 -17.07 0.42
N SER A 135 6.09 -16.21 1.06
CA SER A 135 6.31 -16.23 2.51
C SER A 135 5.36 -15.33 3.34
N ASN A 136 4.52 -14.50 2.75
CA ASN A 136 3.60 -13.64 3.49
C ASN A 136 2.15 -14.13 3.43
N TYR A 137 1.85 -15.12 4.25
CA TYR A 137 0.53 -15.78 4.42
C TYR A 137 -0.65 -14.80 4.61
N LEU A 138 -0.43 -13.63 5.19
CA LEU A 138 -1.46 -12.61 5.45
C LEU A 138 -1.96 -11.92 4.17
N PHE A 139 -1.09 -11.76 3.18
CA PHE A 139 -1.45 -11.17 1.91
C PHE A 139 -2.29 -12.13 1.06
N PHE A 140 -1.97 -13.43 1.13
CA PHE A 140 -2.72 -14.49 0.49
C PHE A 140 -4.15 -14.62 1.00
N LEU A 141 -4.34 -14.53 2.33
CA LEU A 141 -5.67 -14.54 2.95
C LEU A 141 -6.52 -13.34 2.51
N TYR A 142 -5.88 -12.19 2.30
CA TYR A 142 -6.57 -10.99 1.85
C TYR A 142 -7.06 -11.11 0.41
N LEU A 143 -6.20 -11.58 -0.51
CA LEU A 143 -6.59 -11.85 -1.90
C LEU A 143 -7.60 -12.99 -2.02
N TYR A 144 -7.46 -14.04 -1.22
CA TYR A 144 -8.38 -15.17 -1.20
C TYR A 144 -9.80 -14.75 -0.77
N ASN A 145 -9.91 -13.95 0.29
CA ASN A 145 -11.20 -13.40 0.70
C ASN A 145 -11.81 -12.48 -0.37
N PHE A 146 -10.98 -11.75 -1.10
CA PHE A 146 -11.46 -10.92 -2.20
C PHE A 146 -12.02 -11.75 -3.36
N TYR A 147 -11.30 -12.81 -3.77
CA TYR A 147 -11.73 -13.70 -4.87
C TYR A 147 -13.01 -14.48 -4.54
N THR A 148 -13.17 -14.93 -3.29
CA THR A 148 -14.35 -15.70 -2.86
C THR A 148 -15.61 -14.86 -2.70
N HIS A 149 -15.49 -13.53 -2.58
CA HIS A 149 -16.63 -12.62 -2.45
C HIS A 149 -17.05 -11.94 -3.76
N ILE A 150 -16.26 -12.05 -4.83
CA ILE A 150 -16.59 -11.49 -6.16
C ILE A 150 -17.27 -12.53 -7.08
N LEU A 151 -17.04 -13.81 -6.81
CA LEU A 151 -17.71 -14.93 -7.51
C LEU A 151 -18.97 -15.35 -6.80
#